data_d18e4be81ec84018a233c752dc430026
#
_entry.id   d18e4be81ec84018a233c752dc430026
#
_cell.length_a   1.000
_cell.length_b   1.000
_cell.length_c   1.000
_cell.angle_alpha   90.00
_cell.angle_beta   90.00
_cell.angle_gamma   90.00
#
_symmetry.space_group_name_H-M   'P 1'
#
loop_
_entity.id
_entity.type
_entity.pdbx_description
1 polymer ?
#
loop_
_entity_poly.entity_id
_entity_poly.type
_entity_poly.pdbx_seq_one_letter_code
_entity_poly.pdbx_strand_id
1 'polypeptide(L)'
;GTFHVITTELTVGTFALSGVAFLLCALNKGPSSREAVAHWALLAGLIATPFAIVSGINAVSGDGIDNPMLANKLLLSMTSAGLAIGLLLRKMWGSEVDLRHSSAGMISVALMLTTAGIGGEYSRGETLLLFIPKDTVMLFPIWASITIIVLGLVIFAKSAVQHRS
;
A
#
# COMPACT_ATOMS: atom_id res chain seq x y z
N GLY A 1 5.92 18.56 -9.50
CA GLY A 1 5.35 19.73 -8.91
C GLY A 1 4.82 19.56 -7.49
N THR A 2 4.52 20.65 -6.84
CA THR A 2 4.08 20.74 -5.43
C THR A 2 2.87 19.83 -5.12
N PHE A 3 1.92 19.72 -6.04
CA PHE A 3 0.73 18.87 -5.85
C PHE A 3 1.09 17.38 -5.67
N HIS A 4 2.05 16.88 -6.43
CA HIS A 4 2.51 15.49 -6.28
C HIS A 4 3.14 15.25 -4.90
N VAL A 5 3.93 16.19 -4.41
CA VAL A 5 4.55 16.08 -3.09
C VAL A 5 3.46 16.00 -2.01
N ILE A 6 2.49 16.94 -2.02
CA ILE A 6 1.40 16.97 -1.04
C ILE A 6 0.60 15.66 -1.02
N THR A 7 0.21 15.16 -2.20
CA THR A 7 -0.58 13.92 -2.30
C THR A 7 0.21 12.70 -1.85
N THR A 8 1.49 12.64 -2.14
CA THR A 8 2.38 11.55 -1.72
C THR A 8 2.59 11.57 -0.20
N GLU A 9 2.88 12.74 0.38
CA GLU A 9 3.05 12.89 1.83
C GLU A 9 1.77 12.53 2.60
N LEU A 10 0.61 12.98 2.10
CA LEU A 10 -0.68 12.62 2.69
C LEU A 10 -0.91 11.10 2.65
N THR A 11 -0.64 10.46 1.51
CA THR A 11 -0.76 9.00 1.37
C THR A 11 0.17 8.28 2.35
N VAL A 12 1.46 8.63 2.37
CA VAL A 12 2.46 8.00 3.23
C VAL A 12 2.13 8.22 4.70
N GLY A 13 1.78 9.44 5.10
CA GLY A 13 1.47 9.78 6.48
C GLY A 13 0.24 9.03 7.00
N THR A 14 -0.82 8.94 6.19
CA THR A 14 -2.05 8.23 6.59
C THR A 14 -1.83 6.72 6.64
N PHE A 15 -1.11 6.11 5.69
CA PHE A 15 -0.73 4.71 5.78
C PHE A 15 0.18 4.42 6.98
N ALA A 16 1.16 5.26 7.26
CA ALA A 16 2.02 5.10 8.43
C ALA A 16 1.23 5.14 9.75
N LEU A 17 0.30 6.09 9.89
CA LEU A 17 -0.60 6.16 11.04
C LEU A 17 -1.46 4.89 11.16
N SER A 18 -2.02 4.41 10.05
CA SER A 18 -2.76 3.16 10.00
C SER A 18 -1.90 1.97 10.46
N GLY A 19 -0.64 1.90 10.02
CA GLY A 19 0.30 0.85 10.40
C GLY A 19 0.59 0.80 11.89
N VAL A 20 0.83 1.96 12.50
CA VAL A 20 1.01 2.06 13.96
C VAL A 20 -0.26 1.60 14.68
N ALA A 21 -1.44 2.00 14.22
CA ALA A 21 -2.70 1.59 14.82
C ALA A 21 -2.95 0.08 14.66
N PHE A 22 -2.65 -0.54 13.50
CA PHE A 22 -2.72 -2.00 13.33
C PHE A 22 -1.71 -2.74 14.21
N LEU A 23 -0.51 -2.21 14.39
CA LEU A 23 0.47 -2.79 15.31
C LEU A 23 -0.07 -2.78 16.75
N LEU A 24 -0.69 -1.69 17.19
CA LEU A 24 -1.32 -1.62 18.50
C LEU A 24 -2.49 -2.61 18.63
N CYS A 25 -3.28 -2.82 17.56
CA CYS A 25 -4.32 -3.85 17.52
C CYS A 25 -3.71 -5.25 17.67
N ALA A 26 -2.67 -5.57 16.91
CA ALA A 26 -1.99 -6.87 16.97
C ALA A 26 -1.41 -7.17 18.36
N LEU A 27 -0.88 -6.15 19.03
CA LEU A 27 -0.31 -6.26 20.38
C LEU A 27 -1.35 -6.17 21.50
N ASN A 28 -2.61 -5.92 21.19
CA ASN A 28 -3.68 -5.65 22.14
C ASN A 28 -3.33 -4.49 23.12
N LYS A 29 -2.61 -3.49 22.62
CA LYS A 29 -2.17 -2.31 23.40
C LYS A 29 -2.80 -1.02 22.89
N GLY A 30 -2.78 0.01 23.71
CA GLY A 30 -3.25 1.35 23.36
C GLY A 30 -4.75 1.57 23.60
N PRO A 31 -5.29 2.72 23.16
CA PRO A 31 -6.67 3.13 23.40
C PRO A 31 -7.68 2.26 22.63
N SER A 32 -8.93 2.25 23.08
CA SER A 32 -10.03 1.54 22.40
C SER A 32 -10.31 2.06 20.99
N SER A 33 -9.95 3.30 20.70
CA SER A 33 -10.08 3.92 19.38
C SER A 33 -9.07 3.41 18.32
N ARG A 34 -8.07 2.58 18.71
CA ARG A 34 -7.03 2.10 17.79
C ARG A 34 -7.57 1.46 16.51
N GLU A 35 -8.64 0.65 16.63
CA GLU A 35 -9.27 0.03 15.47
C GLU A 35 -9.90 1.04 14.52
N ALA A 36 -10.59 2.04 15.07
CA ALA A 36 -11.18 3.11 14.27
C ALA A 36 -10.08 3.91 13.58
N VAL A 37 -9.02 4.29 14.30
CA VAL A 37 -7.87 5.01 13.73
C VAL A 37 -7.22 4.20 12.61
N ALA A 38 -6.99 2.88 12.80
CA ALA A 38 -6.41 2.02 11.79
C ALA A 38 -7.19 2.07 10.47
N HIS A 39 -8.52 1.92 10.54
CA HIS A 39 -9.36 1.86 9.34
C HIS A 39 -9.64 3.23 8.72
N TRP A 40 -9.87 4.27 9.51
CA TRP A 40 -10.06 5.63 8.97
C TRP A 40 -8.79 6.18 8.32
N ALA A 41 -7.63 5.95 8.93
CA ALA A 41 -6.36 6.34 8.34
C ALA A 41 -6.06 5.53 7.07
N LEU A 42 -6.38 4.22 7.04
CA LEU A 42 -6.26 3.38 5.86
C LEU A 42 -7.16 3.87 4.72
N LEU A 43 -8.41 4.21 5.02
CA LEU A 43 -9.36 4.75 4.05
C LEU A 43 -8.87 6.09 3.48
N ALA A 44 -8.40 7.00 4.34
CA ALA A 44 -7.87 8.29 3.89
C ALA A 44 -6.66 8.11 2.96
N GLY A 45 -5.73 7.22 3.30
CA GLY A 45 -4.60 6.87 2.45
C GLY A 45 -5.02 6.25 1.12
N LEU A 46 -6.00 5.36 1.15
CA LEU A 46 -6.55 4.73 -0.06
C LEU A 46 -7.20 5.77 -0.99
N ILE A 47 -7.93 6.75 -0.45
CA ILE A 47 -8.51 7.85 -1.23
C ILE A 47 -7.40 8.76 -1.81
N ALA A 48 -6.35 9.01 -1.07
CA ALA A 48 -5.22 9.84 -1.53
C ALA A 48 -4.37 9.15 -2.61
N THR A 49 -4.30 7.81 -2.62
CA THR A 49 -3.46 7.01 -3.51
C THR A 49 -3.70 7.30 -5.01
N PRO A 50 -4.93 7.35 -5.55
CA PRO A 50 -5.16 7.67 -6.97
C PRO A 50 -4.60 9.04 -7.36
N PHE A 51 -4.72 10.04 -6.50
CA PHE A 51 -4.18 11.38 -6.76
C PHE A 51 -2.65 11.37 -6.77
N ALA A 52 -2.02 10.60 -5.88
CA ALA A 52 -0.57 10.42 -5.88
C ALA A 52 -0.09 9.70 -7.15
N ILE A 53 -0.81 8.68 -7.62
CA ILE A 53 -0.49 7.95 -8.85
C ILE A 53 -0.61 8.87 -10.07
N VAL A 54 -1.75 9.53 -10.27
CA VAL A 54 -2.00 10.41 -11.41
C VAL A 54 -0.98 11.56 -11.45
N SER A 55 -0.75 12.19 -10.31
CA SER A 55 0.25 13.27 -10.23
C SER A 55 1.68 12.77 -10.44
N GLY A 56 1.99 11.54 -10.05
CA GLY A 56 3.27 10.89 -10.27
C GLY A 56 3.53 10.57 -11.73
N ILE A 57 2.54 10.03 -12.45
CA ILE A 57 2.63 9.76 -13.89
C ILE A 57 2.92 11.06 -14.66
N ASN A 58 2.23 12.15 -14.30
CA ASN A 58 2.43 13.45 -14.93
C ASN A 58 3.79 14.10 -14.58
N ALA A 59 4.45 13.63 -13.53
CA ALA A 59 5.76 14.15 -13.12
C ALA A 59 6.94 13.42 -13.77
N VAL A 60 6.71 12.25 -14.36
CA VAL A 60 7.73 11.44 -15.03
C VAL A 60 7.82 11.86 -16.48
N SER A 61 8.98 12.37 -16.91
CA SER A 61 9.27 12.68 -18.30
C SER A 61 9.92 11.47 -18.98
N GLY A 62 9.19 10.78 -19.87
CA GLY A 62 9.78 9.98 -20.95
C GLY A 62 9.55 8.46 -20.85
N ASP A 63 10.00 7.76 -19.82
CA ASP A 63 10.16 6.28 -19.92
C ASP A 63 8.95 5.44 -19.45
N GLY A 64 7.94 6.06 -18.83
CA GLY A 64 6.69 5.40 -18.48
C GLY A 64 6.83 4.03 -17.79
N ILE A 65 5.98 3.10 -18.17
CA ILE A 65 5.91 1.72 -17.63
C ILE A 65 7.11 0.86 -18.05
N ASP A 66 7.84 1.26 -19.08
CA ASP A 66 9.01 0.54 -19.58
C ASP A 66 10.19 0.60 -18.59
N ASN A 67 10.14 1.51 -17.62
CA ASN A 67 11.09 1.54 -16.53
C ASN A 67 10.73 0.49 -15.46
N PRO A 68 11.59 -0.52 -15.20
CA PRO A 68 11.31 -1.59 -14.23
C PRO A 68 11.01 -1.08 -12.82
N MET A 69 11.62 0.03 -12.42
CA MET A 69 11.40 0.64 -11.11
C MET A 69 9.98 1.20 -10.98
N LEU A 70 9.48 1.88 -12.03
CA LEU A 70 8.12 2.41 -12.06
C LEU A 70 7.06 1.31 -12.15
N ALA A 71 7.33 0.24 -12.91
CA ALA A 71 6.47 -0.94 -12.98
C ALA A 71 6.33 -1.61 -11.61
N ASN A 72 7.43 -1.80 -10.88
CA ASN A 72 7.40 -2.35 -9.52
C ASN A 72 6.68 -1.43 -8.53
N LYS A 73 6.88 -0.12 -8.63
CA LYS A 73 6.15 0.86 -7.83
C LYS A 73 4.65 0.76 -8.05
N LEU A 74 4.20 0.64 -9.29
CA LEU A 74 2.78 0.48 -9.62
C LEU A 74 2.23 -0.82 -9.03
N LEU A 75 2.93 -1.95 -9.19
CA LEU A 75 2.54 -3.24 -8.65
C LEU A 75 2.36 -3.19 -7.13
N LEU A 76 3.36 -2.69 -6.41
CA LEU A 76 3.33 -2.64 -4.95
C LEU A 76 2.19 -1.73 -4.45
N SER A 77 1.96 -0.59 -5.10
CA SER A 77 0.85 0.30 -4.74
C SER A 77 -0.51 -0.32 -4.99
N MET A 78 -0.70 -1.03 -6.12
CA MET A 78 -1.95 -1.73 -6.41
C MET A 78 -2.19 -2.90 -5.45
N THR A 79 -1.14 -3.65 -5.10
CA THR A 79 -1.24 -4.74 -4.12
C THR A 79 -1.61 -4.20 -2.74
N SER A 80 -0.95 -3.13 -2.31
CA SER A 80 -1.28 -2.44 -1.06
C SER A 80 -2.73 -1.94 -1.05
N ALA A 81 -3.17 -1.27 -2.12
CA ALA A 81 -4.54 -0.78 -2.24
C ALA A 81 -5.57 -1.92 -2.23
N GLY A 82 -5.29 -3.03 -2.92
CA GLY A 82 -6.14 -4.23 -2.91
C GLY A 82 -6.30 -4.82 -1.50
N LEU A 83 -5.21 -4.95 -0.75
CA LEU A 83 -5.26 -5.38 0.65
C LEU A 83 -6.04 -4.39 1.51
N ALA A 84 -5.82 -3.09 1.35
CA ALA A 84 -6.53 -2.05 2.08
C ALA A 84 -8.05 -2.12 1.83
N ILE A 85 -8.47 -2.25 0.58
CA ILE A 85 -9.89 -2.43 0.22
C ILE A 85 -10.46 -3.68 0.89
N GLY A 86 -9.77 -4.81 0.81
CA GLY A 86 -10.21 -6.06 1.42
C GLY A 86 -10.39 -5.95 2.93
N LEU A 87 -9.49 -5.25 3.63
CA LEU A 87 -9.57 -5.02 5.07
C LEU A 87 -10.74 -4.11 5.44
N LEU A 88 -10.96 -3.03 4.68
CA LEU A 88 -12.10 -2.12 4.89
C LEU A 88 -13.43 -2.83 4.67
N LEU A 89 -13.55 -3.63 3.61
CA LEU A 89 -14.75 -4.42 3.35
C LEU A 89 -15.02 -5.45 4.46
N ARG A 90 -14.00 -6.18 4.91
CA ARG A 90 -14.13 -7.12 6.04
C ARG A 90 -14.62 -6.41 7.31
N LYS A 91 -14.10 -5.21 7.60
CA LYS A 91 -14.54 -4.43 8.75
C LYS A 91 -15.98 -3.94 8.60
N MET A 92 -16.37 -3.48 7.41
CA MET A 92 -17.76 -3.08 7.10
C MET A 92 -18.75 -4.23 7.24
N TRP A 93 -18.33 -5.47 6.96
CA TRP A 93 -19.16 -6.68 7.12
C TRP A 93 -19.16 -7.24 8.55
N GLY A 94 -18.64 -6.48 9.51
CA GLY A 94 -18.67 -6.83 10.93
C GLY A 94 -17.62 -7.83 11.39
N SER A 95 -16.59 -8.11 10.56
CA SER A 95 -15.51 -8.98 10.99
C SER A 95 -14.70 -8.35 12.12
N GLU A 96 -14.31 -9.17 13.08
CA GLU A 96 -13.42 -8.76 14.17
C GLU A 96 -12.02 -8.44 13.66
N VAL A 97 -11.35 -7.51 14.35
CA VAL A 97 -9.95 -7.14 14.07
C VAL A 97 -9.04 -8.08 14.84
N ASP A 98 -8.88 -9.28 14.32
CA ASP A 98 -7.99 -10.31 14.86
C ASP A 98 -6.51 -10.05 14.46
N LEU A 99 -5.62 -10.93 14.92
CA LEU A 99 -4.20 -10.85 14.57
C LEU A 99 -3.95 -10.95 13.06
N ARG A 100 -4.75 -11.77 12.33
CA ARG A 100 -4.60 -11.92 10.87
C ARG A 100 -5.01 -10.65 10.15
N HIS A 101 -6.10 -10.03 10.56
CA HIS A 101 -6.56 -8.74 10.03
C HIS A 101 -5.49 -7.66 10.25
N SER A 102 -4.98 -7.55 11.47
CA SER A 102 -3.96 -6.57 11.83
C SER A 102 -2.64 -6.81 11.08
N SER A 103 -2.21 -8.07 10.92
CA SER A 103 -1.01 -8.42 10.15
C SER A 103 -1.16 -8.07 8.67
N ALA A 104 -2.32 -8.34 8.07
CA ALA A 104 -2.59 -7.95 6.69
C ALA A 104 -2.58 -6.42 6.51
N GLY A 105 -3.08 -5.68 7.52
CA GLY A 105 -2.99 -4.22 7.56
C GLY A 105 -1.55 -3.72 7.60
N MET A 106 -0.72 -4.29 8.45
CA MET A 106 0.72 -3.96 8.51
C MET A 106 1.43 -4.28 7.18
N ILE A 107 1.10 -5.41 6.54
CA ILE A 107 1.66 -5.76 5.22
C ILE A 107 1.24 -4.73 4.17
N SER A 108 -0.03 -4.34 4.11
CA SER A 108 -0.51 -3.30 3.20
C SER A 108 0.28 -2.00 3.39
N VAL A 109 0.48 -1.58 4.64
CA VAL A 109 1.26 -0.38 4.97
C VAL A 109 2.72 -0.52 4.55
N ALA A 110 3.36 -1.65 4.84
CA ALA A 110 4.76 -1.90 4.47
C ALA A 110 4.96 -1.82 2.94
N LEU A 111 4.04 -2.39 2.16
CA LEU A 111 4.05 -2.30 0.69
C LEU A 111 3.93 -0.85 0.21
N MET A 112 3.06 -0.05 0.83
CA MET A 112 2.90 1.36 0.46
C MET A 112 4.14 2.19 0.82
N LEU A 113 4.74 1.97 1.98
CA LEU A 113 5.97 2.66 2.38
C LEU A 113 7.15 2.28 1.46
N THR A 114 7.25 1.00 1.05
CA THR A 114 8.23 0.56 0.05
C THR A 114 8.00 1.25 -1.29
N THR A 115 6.74 1.37 -1.72
CA THR A 115 6.35 2.11 -2.94
C THR A 115 6.81 3.58 -2.88
N ALA A 116 6.64 4.22 -1.73
CA ALA A 116 7.08 5.60 -1.53
C ALA A 116 8.62 5.70 -1.56
N GLY A 117 9.33 4.75 -0.95
CA GLY A 117 10.79 4.66 -0.99
C GLY A 117 11.33 4.52 -2.42
N ILE A 118 10.75 3.63 -3.24
CA ILE A 118 11.12 3.49 -4.66
C ILE A 118 10.90 4.80 -5.41
N GLY A 119 9.82 5.53 -5.09
CA GLY A 119 9.56 6.85 -5.67
C GLY A 119 10.62 7.89 -5.29
N GLY A 120 11.08 7.88 -4.06
CA GLY A 120 12.17 8.73 -3.57
C GLY A 120 13.50 8.42 -4.25
N GLU A 121 13.83 7.15 -4.40
CA GLU A 121 15.04 6.70 -5.12
C GLU A 121 15.01 7.15 -6.58
N TYR A 122 13.90 6.91 -7.28
CA TYR A 122 13.75 7.32 -8.68
C TYR A 122 13.85 8.83 -8.88
N SER A 123 13.21 9.64 -8.01
CA SER A 123 13.10 11.08 -8.22
C SER A 123 14.25 11.90 -7.63
N ARG A 124 14.88 11.42 -6.55
CA ARG A 124 15.89 12.16 -5.78
C ARG A 124 17.21 11.40 -5.62
N GLY A 125 17.28 10.15 -6.07
CA GLY A 125 18.45 9.28 -5.86
C GLY A 125 18.69 8.92 -4.39
N GLU A 126 17.67 9.05 -3.54
CA GLU A 126 17.73 8.68 -2.13
C GLU A 126 17.76 7.17 -1.95
N THR A 127 18.42 6.69 -0.88
CA THR A 127 18.42 5.26 -0.56
C THR A 127 17.04 4.82 -0.04
N LEU A 128 16.58 3.66 -0.50
CA LEU A 128 15.34 3.06 -0.02
C LEU A 128 15.44 2.82 1.50
N LEU A 129 14.54 3.45 2.28
CA LEU A 129 14.42 3.24 3.73
C LEU A 129 15.71 3.41 4.54
N LEU A 130 16.66 4.26 4.13
CA LEU A 130 17.90 4.59 4.87
C LEU A 130 18.82 3.40 5.21
N PHE A 131 18.29 2.17 5.22
CA PHE A 131 18.97 0.96 5.70
C PHE A 131 19.25 -0.06 4.59
N ILE A 132 18.65 0.08 3.42
CA ILE A 132 18.77 -0.90 2.33
C ILE A 132 19.80 -0.37 1.32
N PRO A 133 20.93 -1.06 1.10
CA PRO A 133 21.88 -0.68 0.05
C PRO A 133 21.20 -0.68 -1.33
N LYS A 134 21.57 0.29 -2.18
CA LYS A 134 20.99 0.45 -3.54
C LYS A 134 21.07 -0.83 -4.37
N ASP A 135 22.11 -1.62 -4.19
CA ASP A 135 22.38 -2.85 -4.94
C ASP A 135 21.50 -4.05 -4.52
N THR A 136 20.74 -3.92 -3.44
CA THR A 136 19.88 -4.99 -2.91
C THR A 136 18.40 -4.83 -3.26
N VAL A 137 18.02 -3.80 -3.99
CA VAL A 137 16.63 -3.60 -4.44
C VAL A 137 16.31 -4.65 -5.50
N MET A 138 15.67 -5.74 -5.11
CA MET A 138 15.16 -6.74 -6.04
C MET A 138 13.97 -6.17 -6.81
N LEU A 139 14.20 -5.86 -8.07
CA LEU A 139 13.12 -5.53 -8.99
C LEU A 139 12.47 -6.82 -9.49
N PHE A 140 11.16 -6.95 -9.25
CA PHE A 140 10.41 -8.08 -9.79
C PHE A 140 10.33 -7.97 -11.32
N PRO A 141 10.62 -9.04 -12.06
CA PRO A 141 10.35 -9.06 -13.50
C PRO A 141 8.84 -8.92 -13.77
N ILE A 142 8.49 -8.33 -14.89
CA ILE A 142 7.10 -8.01 -15.27
C ILE A 142 6.18 -9.24 -15.14
N TRP A 143 6.65 -10.44 -15.52
CA TRP A 143 5.85 -11.66 -15.41
C TRP A 143 5.50 -12.02 -13.96
N ALA A 144 6.41 -11.82 -13.01
CA ALA A 144 6.14 -12.04 -11.58
C ALA A 144 5.08 -11.05 -11.06
N SER A 145 5.18 -9.81 -11.49
CA SER A 145 4.22 -8.74 -11.17
C SER A 145 2.80 -9.08 -11.66
N ILE A 146 2.68 -9.51 -12.92
CA ILE A 146 1.40 -9.94 -13.51
C ILE A 146 0.84 -11.15 -12.76
N THR A 147 1.68 -12.14 -12.45
CA THR A 147 1.27 -13.34 -11.72
C THR A 147 0.70 -12.99 -10.35
N ILE A 148 1.34 -12.10 -9.60
CA ILE A 148 0.86 -11.67 -8.29
C ILE A 148 -0.49 -10.94 -8.40
N ILE A 149 -0.67 -10.07 -9.40
CA ILE A 149 -1.94 -9.38 -9.64
C ILE A 149 -3.05 -10.39 -9.94
N VAL A 150 -2.80 -11.35 -10.85
CA VAL A 150 -3.78 -12.36 -11.22
C VAL A 150 -4.16 -13.23 -10.02
N LEU A 151 -3.18 -13.68 -9.23
CA LEU A 151 -3.44 -14.43 -7.99
C LEU A 151 -4.27 -13.61 -6.99
N GLY A 152 -3.96 -12.34 -6.82
CA GLY A 152 -4.73 -11.44 -5.96
C GLY A 152 -6.19 -11.31 -6.41
N LEU A 153 -6.42 -11.13 -7.71
CA LEU A 153 -7.77 -11.06 -8.29
C LEU A 153 -8.55 -12.38 -8.12
N VAL A 154 -7.90 -13.53 -8.30
CA VAL A 154 -8.51 -14.85 -8.10
C VAL A 154 -8.91 -15.06 -6.64
N ILE A 155 -8.04 -14.69 -5.70
CA ILE A 155 -8.34 -14.79 -4.25
C ILE A 155 -9.50 -13.87 -3.89
N PHE A 156 -9.50 -12.64 -4.41
CA PHE A 156 -10.59 -11.69 -4.19
C PHE A 156 -11.93 -12.22 -4.74
N ALA A 157 -11.94 -12.73 -5.98
CA ALA A 157 -13.13 -13.29 -6.61
C ALA A 157 -13.68 -14.49 -5.82
N LYS A 158 -12.81 -15.41 -5.38
CA LYS A 158 -13.22 -16.54 -4.52
C LYS A 158 -13.82 -16.07 -3.20
N SER A 159 -13.20 -15.10 -2.54
CA SER A 159 -13.71 -14.54 -1.29
C SER A 159 -15.07 -13.90 -1.47
N ALA A 160 -15.28 -13.16 -2.56
CA ALA A 160 -16.56 -12.51 -2.87
C ALA A 160 -17.68 -13.52 -3.14
N VAL A 161 -17.37 -14.65 -3.79
CA VAL A 161 -18.36 -15.73 -4.05
C VAL A 161 -18.73 -16.45 -2.75
N GLN A 162 -17.75 -16.78 -1.90
CA GLN A 162 -17.99 -17.47 -0.63
C GLN A 162 -18.83 -16.65 0.36
N HIS A 163 -18.81 -15.35 0.27
CA HIS A 163 -19.65 -14.47 1.12
C HIS A 163 -21.10 -14.33 0.64
N ARG A 164 -21.42 -14.80 -0.57
CA ARG A 164 -22.80 -14.78 -1.12
C ARG A 164 -23.56 -16.10 -0.92
N SER A 165 -22.89 -17.15 -0.50
CA SER A 165 -23.45 -18.46 -0.14
C SER A 165 -23.63 -18.61 1.36
#